data_7ecc586fce8799f1558fecbc499d5394
#
_entry.id   7ecc586fce8799f1558fecbc499d5394
#
_cell.length_a   1.000
_cell.length_b   1.000
_cell.length_c   1.000
_cell.angle_alpha   90.00
_cell.angle_beta   90.00
_cell.angle_gamma   90.00
#
_symmetry.space_group_name_H-M   'P 1'
#
loop_
_entity.id
_entity.type
_entity.pdbx_description
1 polymer ?
#
loop_
_entity_poly.entity_id
_entity_poly.type
_entity_poly.pdbx_seq_one_letter_code
_entity_poly.pdbx_strand_id
1 'polypeptide(L)'
;MGDRAPSSPQPRSGPNGSNGDVSRRKGESAATSVDDVAHTATTAVPKEILVPELPSNAATVRTWLAGLRGAKVDLRVPQRGDKAALMDTVRKNAQEALRLHKTRRAGDLTQRALALDELAEALDLPEAPLRVECYDISHTQGTYQVGSMVVFEDGAPRKSDYRRFTVRGQDGNGATDDTAAMHEVLTRRFKRLIAEQGQGEAAARAAEEIEDAEGIAVASGPIDPETGKARRFSYAPGLVVVDGGLPQVNAARSVLDELGIDVPLIGLAKRLEEVWMPGEEFPVILPRTSPALYLLQHLRDESHRFAITHHRKKRSAGMTRSVLDGVPGLGPARQAALLREFGSVKRIRQAEVDDITRVKGIGPALAGTILAHLNSPENKQ
;
A
#
# COMPACT_ATOMS: atom_id res chain seq x y z
N MET A 1 35.71 -0.78 65.25
CA MET A 1 36.34 0.36 64.64
C MET A 1 35.78 0.41 63.24
N GLY A 2 34.72 1.16 63.01
CA GLY A 2 34.54 2.61 62.95
C GLY A 2 35.00 3.02 61.57
N ASP A 3 34.27 3.57 60.66
CA ASP A 3 33.37 4.68 60.67
C ASP A 3 32.71 4.90 59.30
N ARG A 4 31.45 5.23 59.33
CA ARG A 4 30.72 6.35 58.72
C ARG A 4 30.76 6.57 57.22
N ALA A 5 29.57 6.39 56.66
CA ALA A 5 29.09 7.08 55.44
C ALA A 5 28.76 8.57 55.75
N PRO A 6 28.76 9.44 54.77
CA PRO A 6 28.00 10.70 54.84
C PRO A 6 26.87 10.75 53.81
N SER A 7 25.77 11.01 54.38
CA SER A 7 24.49 11.63 54.04
C SER A 7 24.39 12.50 52.77
N SER A 8 23.29 12.24 52.05
CA SER A 8 22.66 13.07 51.01
C SER A 8 22.00 14.33 51.58
N PRO A 9 21.88 15.41 50.86
CA PRO A 9 20.91 16.47 51.13
C PRO A 9 19.70 16.43 50.25
N GLN A 10 18.55 16.63 50.86
CA GLN A 10 17.21 16.75 50.22
C GLN A 10 17.00 18.14 49.60
N PRO A 11 16.01 18.27 48.66
CA PRO A 11 15.76 19.49 47.91
C PRO A 11 14.76 20.44 48.59
N ARG A 12 14.96 21.74 48.35
CA ARG A 12 14.05 22.82 48.74
C ARG A 12 12.93 23.02 47.68
N SER A 13 11.74 23.27 48.18
CA SER A 13 10.49 23.53 47.51
C SER A 13 10.33 24.94 46.92
N GLY A 14 9.74 25.04 45.73
CA GLY A 14 8.74 25.93 45.21
C GLY A 14 9.17 27.22 44.49
N PRO A 15 8.29 27.95 43.78
CA PRO A 15 6.94 27.63 43.34
C PRO A 15 6.63 27.86 41.82
N ASN A 16 5.50 27.32 41.39
CA ASN A 16 4.59 27.68 40.31
C ASN A 16 5.01 28.58 39.15
N GLY A 17 4.81 28.09 37.92
CA GLY A 17 4.72 28.85 36.66
C GLY A 17 4.19 28.02 35.52
N SER A 18 2.88 28.15 35.31
CA SER A 18 2.05 28.02 34.08
C SER A 18 2.41 27.02 32.99
N ASN A 19 1.46 26.11 32.78
CA ASN A 19 1.18 25.28 31.60
C ASN A 19 1.41 26.00 30.27
N GLY A 20 2.22 25.38 29.41
CA GLY A 20 2.25 25.56 27.98
C GLY A 20 2.11 24.20 27.34
N ASP A 21 0.88 23.84 26.96
CA ASP A 21 0.52 22.62 26.22
C ASP A 21 1.10 22.69 24.80
N VAL A 22 2.21 21.98 24.56
CA VAL A 22 2.76 21.77 23.23
C VAL A 22 2.27 20.41 22.72
N SER A 23 1.05 20.41 22.20
CA SER A 23 0.52 19.27 21.45
C SER A 23 1.37 19.02 20.21
N ARG A 24 2.14 17.95 20.24
CA ARG A 24 2.82 17.34 19.08
C ARG A 24 1.77 16.97 18.03
N ARG A 25 1.59 17.78 17.01
CA ARG A 25 0.90 17.41 15.78
C ARG A 25 1.78 16.41 15.03
N LYS A 26 1.41 15.14 15.10
CA LYS A 26 1.84 14.11 14.14
C LYS A 26 1.33 14.51 12.77
N GLY A 27 2.24 14.79 11.85
CA GLY A 27 1.92 14.97 10.44
C GLY A 27 1.51 13.61 9.83
N GLU A 28 0.22 13.35 9.79
CA GLU A 28 -0.35 12.33 8.91
C GLU A 28 -0.38 12.91 7.49
N SER A 29 0.51 12.42 6.63
CA SER A 29 0.39 12.58 5.18
C SER A 29 -0.78 11.72 4.69
N ALA A 30 -1.98 12.27 4.76
CA ALA A 30 -3.15 11.73 4.07
C ALA A 30 -2.94 11.93 2.56
N ALA A 31 -2.86 10.84 1.80
CA ALA A 31 -2.98 10.88 0.35
C ALA A 31 -4.40 11.37 0.02
N THR A 32 -4.52 12.65 -0.26
CA THR A 32 -5.76 13.29 -0.69
C THR A 32 -6.14 12.71 -2.06
N SER A 33 -7.35 12.20 -2.23
CA SER A 33 -7.85 11.74 -3.53
C SER A 33 -8.01 12.95 -4.46
N VAL A 34 -7.93 12.71 -5.78
CA VAL A 34 -8.06 13.77 -6.79
C VAL A 34 -9.39 14.51 -6.67
N ASP A 35 -10.44 13.84 -6.19
CA ASP A 35 -11.78 14.42 -5.96
C ASP A 35 -11.85 15.30 -4.71
N ASP A 36 -11.07 15.01 -3.65
CA ASP A 36 -10.96 15.87 -2.47
C ASP A 36 -10.22 17.18 -2.80
N VAL A 37 -9.29 17.14 -3.75
CA VAL A 37 -8.60 18.33 -4.25
C VAL A 37 -9.57 19.23 -5.02
N ALA A 38 -10.52 18.67 -5.77
CA ALA A 38 -11.49 19.45 -6.54
C ALA A 38 -12.51 20.21 -5.66
N HIS A 39 -12.94 19.65 -4.52
CA HIS A 39 -13.90 20.30 -3.62
C HIS A 39 -13.27 21.33 -2.69
N THR A 40 -11.99 21.20 -2.35
CA THR A 40 -11.25 22.22 -1.58
C THR A 40 -10.72 23.35 -2.46
N ALA A 41 -10.63 23.15 -3.78
CA ALA A 41 -10.05 24.08 -4.72
C ALA A 41 -10.91 25.34 -4.96
N THR A 42 -12.22 25.28 -4.77
CA THR A 42 -13.13 26.42 -5.04
C THR A 42 -12.88 27.62 -4.13
N THR A 43 -12.34 27.42 -2.94
CA THR A 43 -11.98 28.49 -2.00
C THR A 43 -10.49 28.85 -2.02
N ALA A 44 -9.64 28.06 -2.71
CA ALA A 44 -8.19 28.19 -2.66
C ALA A 44 -7.57 28.92 -3.88
N VAL A 45 -8.30 29.12 -4.99
CA VAL A 45 -7.76 29.78 -6.18
C VAL A 45 -7.79 31.30 -5.99
N PRO A 46 -6.62 32.00 -5.94
CA PRO A 46 -6.56 33.43 -5.72
C PRO A 46 -7.02 34.24 -6.98
N LYS A 47 -7.31 35.54 -6.79
CA LYS A 47 -7.70 36.42 -7.88
C LYS A 47 -6.57 36.65 -8.89
N GLU A 48 -5.32 36.64 -8.42
CA GLU A 48 -4.12 36.87 -9.20
C GLU A 48 -3.09 35.81 -8.90
N ILE A 49 -2.49 35.25 -9.95
CA ILE A 49 -1.40 34.25 -9.83
C ILE A 49 -0.19 34.84 -10.57
N LEU A 50 0.91 34.96 -9.86
CA LEU A 50 2.18 35.38 -10.41
C LEU A 50 2.92 34.16 -10.96
N VAL A 51 3.42 34.30 -12.20
CA VAL A 51 4.18 33.25 -12.90
C VAL A 51 5.47 33.83 -13.46
N PRO A 52 6.57 33.01 -13.52
CA PRO A 52 7.83 33.47 -14.07
C PRO A 52 7.73 33.77 -15.59
N GLU A 53 6.91 33.01 -16.31
CA GLU A 53 6.58 33.21 -17.72
C GLU A 53 5.15 32.71 -17.98
N LEU A 54 4.52 33.31 -19.02
CA LEU A 54 3.19 32.86 -19.41
C LEU A 54 3.31 31.55 -20.21
N PRO A 55 2.55 30.48 -19.87
CA PRO A 55 2.52 29.27 -20.67
C PRO A 55 1.93 29.55 -22.06
N SER A 56 2.32 28.75 -23.06
CA SER A 56 1.83 28.87 -24.44
C SER A 56 0.29 28.84 -24.55
N ASN A 57 -0.37 28.12 -23.63
CA ASN A 57 -1.82 27.99 -23.52
C ASN A 57 -2.43 28.83 -22.38
N ALA A 58 -1.86 30.00 -22.08
CA ALA A 58 -2.27 30.87 -20.97
C ALA A 58 -3.78 31.18 -20.93
N ALA A 59 -4.42 31.30 -22.10
CA ALA A 59 -5.87 31.56 -22.20
C ALA A 59 -6.67 30.37 -21.63
N THR A 60 -6.33 29.15 -22.01
CA THR A 60 -6.96 27.93 -21.52
C THR A 60 -6.77 27.75 -20.00
N VAL A 61 -5.54 27.99 -19.50
CA VAL A 61 -5.24 27.93 -18.07
C VAL A 61 -6.06 28.99 -17.30
N ARG A 62 -6.19 30.22 -17.79
CA ARG A 62 -7.04 31.23 -17.14
C ARG A 62 -8.49 30.80 -17.08
N THR A 63 -9.02 30.27 -18.18
CA THR A 63 -10.41 29.80 -18.25
C THR A 63 -10.66 28.65 -17.26
N TRP A 64 -9.76 27.70 -17.21
CA TRP A 64 -9.81 26.58 -16.25
C TRP A 64 -9.78 27.06 -14.79
N LEU A 65 -8.82 27.92 -14.44
CA LEU A 65 -8.70 28.49 -13.10
C LEU A 65 -9.92 29.36 -12.72
N ALA A 66 -10.46 30.11 -13.68
CA ALA A 66 -11.67 30.90 -13.48
C ALA A 66 -12.89 30.01 -13.24
N GLY A 67 -12.99 28.85 -13.92
CA GLY A 67 -14.01 27.83 -13.65
C GLY A 67 -13.90 27.26 -12.25
N LEU A 68 -12.70 26.92 -11.78
CA LEU A 68 -12.47 26.44 -10.42
C LEU A 68 -12.79 27.49 -9.35
N ARG A 69 -12.53 28.74 -9.62
CA ARG A 69 -12.79 29.85 -8.69
C ARG A 69 -14.24 30.32 -8.70
N GLY A 70 -14.95 30.15 -9.80
CA GLY A 70 -16.26 30.79 -10.04
C GLY A 70 -16.16 32.29 -10.39
N ALA A 71 -14.95 32.82 -10.67
CA ALA A 71 -14.68 34.22 -10.99
C ALA A 71 -13.38 34.35 -11.76
N LYS A 72 -13.19 35.49 -12.40
CA LYS A 72 -11.97 35.80 -13.19
C LYS A 72 -10.68 35.65 -12.39
N VAL A 73 -9.68 34.99 -12.99
CA VAL A 73 -8.32 34.82 -12.46
C VAL A 73 -7.31 35.43 -13.44
N ASP A 74 -6.42 36.28 -12.92
CA ASP A 74 -5.36 36.91 -13.71
C ASP A 74 -4.03 36.13 -13.52
N LEU A 75 -3.46 35.65 -14.63
CA LEU A 75 -2.08 35.16 -14.71
C LEU A 75 -1.17 36.31 -15.12
N ARG A 76 -0.16 36.60 -14.30
CA ARG A 76 0.68 37.78 -14.49
C ARG A 76 2.16 37.46 -14.31
N VAL A 77 2.98 37.98 -15.21
CA VAL A 77 4.45 38.03 -15.06
C VAL A 77 4.81 39.38 -14.46
N PRO A 78 5.29 39.44 -13.20
CA PRO A 78 5.64 40.70 -12.56
C PRO A 78 6.97 41.24 -13.11
N GLN A 79 6.95 42.52 -13.56
CA GLN A 79 8.13 43.16 -14.17
C GLN A 79 8.89 44.08 -13.20
N ARG A 80 8.22 44.68 -12.23
CA ARG A 80 8.79 45.69 -11.32
C ARG A 80 8.09 45.68 -9.95
N GLY A 81 8.75 46.28 -8.94
CA GLY A 81 8.20 46.50 -7.60
C GLY A 81 8.13 45.21 -6.76
N ASP A 82 7.36 45.28 -5.67
CA ASP A 82 7.29 44.21 -4.65
C ASP A 82 6.92 42.82 -5.20
N LYS A 83 6.06 42.79 -6.23
CA LYS A 83 5.66 41.53 -6.87
C LYS A 83 6.82 40.86 -7.64
N ALA A 84 7.73 41.63 -8.22
CA ALA A 84 8.93 41.15 -8.88
C ALA A 84 9.92 40.61 -7.82
N ALA A 85 10.12 41.33 -6.72
CA ALA A 85 10.96 40.89 -5.60
C ALA A 85 10.40 39.59 -4.95
N LEU A 86 9.08 39.50 -4.79
CA LEU A 86 8.43 38.27 -4.32
C LEU A 86 8.67 37.09 -5.28
N MET A 87 8.55 37.31 -6.59
CA MET A 87 8.81 36.32 -7.62
C MET A 87 10.26 35.80 -7.57
N ASP A 88 11.22 36.70 -7.37
CA ASP A 88 12.64 36.31 -7.22
C ASP A 88 12.88 35.44 -5.97
N THR A 89 12.21 35.77 -4.87
CA THR A 89 12.27 34.99 -3.64
C THR A 89 11.68 33.59 -3.86
N VAL A 90 10.49 33.50 -4.49
CA VAL A 90 9.83 32.23 -4.82
C VAL A 90 10.69 31.40 -5.77
N ARG A 91 11.32 32.04 -6.79
CA ARG A 91 12.23 31.36 -7.72
C ARG A 91 13.44 30.75 -7.00
N LYS A 92 14.10 31.51 -6.12
CA LYS A 92 15.23 31.03 -5.32
C LYS A 92 14.83 29.85 -4.44
N ASN A 93 13.69 29.96 -3.76
CA ASN A 93 13.17 28.87 -2.92
C ASN A 93 12.85 27.61 -3.74
N ALA A 94 12.23 27.76 -4.92
CA ALA A 94 11.93 26.65 -5.80
C ALA A 94 13.21 25.97 -6.34
N GLN A 95 14.22 26.77 -6.72
CA GLN A 95 15.54 26.25 -7.15
C GLN A 95 16.23 25.47 -6.06
N GLU A 96 16.24 26.01 -4.83
CA GLU A 96 16.85 25.34 -3.68
C GLU A 96 16.09 24.06 -3.32
N ALA A 97 14.75 24.08 -3.29
CA ALA A 97 13.94 22.90 -3.07
C ALA A 97 14.19 21.82 -4.14
N LEU A 98 14.31 22.20 -5.40
CA LEU A 98 14.64 21.28 -6.49
C LEU A 98 16.05 20.69 -6.34
N ARG A 99 17.04 21.53 -5.95
CA ARG A 99 18.41 21.08 -5.68
C ARG A 99 18.45 20.05 -4.57
N LEU A 100 17.78 20.32 -3.45
CA LEU A 100 17.69 19.41 -2.31
C LEU A 100 16.97 18.11 -2.70
N HIS A 101 15.89 18.20 -3.47
CA HIS A 101 15.17 17.03 -3.97
C HIS A 101 16.05 16.15 -4.86
N LYS A 102 16.81 16.76 -5.80
CA LYS A 102 17.74 16.02 -6.66
C LYS A 102 18.86 15.35 -5.87
N THR A 103 19.43 16.06 -4.88
CA THR A 103 20.49 15.52 -4.01
C THR A 103 19.98 14.34 -3.17
N ARG A 104 18.80 14.47 -2.55
CA ARG A 104 18.18 13.35 -1.80
C ARG A 104 17.93 12.14 -2.70
N ARG A 105 17.35 12.35 -3.88
CA ARG A 105 17.06 11.27 -4.81
C ARG A 105 18.33 10.53 -5.29
N ALA A 106 19.41 11.27 -5.55
CA ALA A 106 20.71 10.66 -5.90
C ALA A 106 21.26 9.84 -4.73
N GLY A 107 21.21 10.37 -3.49
CA GLY A 107 21.60 9.64 -2.29
C GLY A 107 20.76 8.38 -2.07
N ASP A 108 19.45 8.46 -2.26
CA ASP A 108 18.55 7.31 -2.13
C ASP A 108 18.89 6.20 -3.15
N LEU A 109 19.23 6.53 -4.40
CA LEU A 109 19.60 5.55 -5.41
C LEU A 109 20.92 4.85 -5.05
N THR A 110 21.93 5.61 -4.62
CA THR A 110 23.21 5.04 -4.18
C THR A 110 23.03 4.11 -2.98
N GLN A 111 22.25 4.51 -1.98
CA GLN A 111 21.97 3.68 -0.81
C GLN A 111 21.23 2.38 -1.16
N ARG A 112 20.31 2.43 -2.13
CA ARG A 112 19.60 1.24 -2.61
C ARG A 112 20.51 0.29 -3.37
N ALA A 113 21.38 0.82 -4.23
CA ALA A 113 22.37 0.01 -4.94
C ALA A 113 23.30 -0.70 -3.93
N LEU A 114 23.87 0.03 -2.97
CA LEU A 114 24.68 -0.55 -1.89
C LEU A 114 23.94 -1.63 -1.10
N ALA A 115 22.64 -1.44 -0.82
CA ALA A 115 21.83 -2.41 -0.09
C ALA A 115 21.63 -3.71 -0.90
N LEU A 116 21.43 -3.60 -2.22
CA LEU A 116 21.29 -4.77 -3.09
C LEU A 116 22.61 -5.51 -3.30
N ASP A 117 23.72 -4.78 -3.45
CA ASP A 117 25.06 -5.36 -3.58
C ASP A 117 25.47 -6.09 -2.29
N GLU A 118 25.28 -5.46 -1.12
CA GLU A 118 25.55 -6.08 0.19
C GLU A 118 24.65 -7.30 0.43
N LEU A 119 23.40 -7.25 -0.02
CA LEU A 119 22.48 -8.40 0.07
C LEU A 119 22.96 -9.55 -0.81
N ALA A 120 23.43 -9.26 -2.02
CA ALA A 120 23.99 -10.28 -2.89
C ALA A 120 25.25 -10.93 -2.29
N GLU A 121 26.14 -10.13 -1.73
CA GLU A 121 27.35 -10.63 -1.06
C GLU A 121 27.00 -11.49 0.17
N ALA A 122 26.09 -11.03 1.01
CA ALA A 122 25.70 -11.75 2.24
C ALA A 122 24.98 -13.08 1.98
N LEU A 123 24.32 -13.22 0.83
CA LEU A 123 23.57 -14.41 0.44
C LEU A 123 24.29 -15.25 -0.63
N ASP A 124 25.53 -14.90 -0.98
CA ASP A 124 26.32 -15.56 -2.04
C ASP A 124 25.57 -15.64 -3.38
N LEU A 125 24.86 -14.56 -3.75
CA LEU A 125 24.13 -14.47 -5.00
C LEU A 125 25.09 -14.09 -6.16
N PRO A 126 24.87 -14.61 -7.38
CA PRO A 126 25.73 -14.28 -8.53
C PRO A 126 25.63 -12.82 -8.96
N GLU A 127 24.51 -12.16 -8.67
CA GLU A 127 24.27 -10.75 -8.99
C GLU A 127 23.28 -10.12 -8.00
N ALA A 128 23.25 -8.78 -7.96
CA ALA A 128 22.33 -8.03 -7.13
C ALA A 128 20.86 -8.32 -7.52
N PRO A 129 19.97 -8.68 -6.56
CA PRO A 129 18.59 -9.04 -6.86
C PRO A 129 17.75 -7.78 -7.13
N LEU A 130 17.75 -7.30 -8.37
CA LEU A 130 17.06 -6.06 -8.77
C LEU A 130 15.54 -6.13 -8.54
N ARG A 131 14.95 -7.33 -8.67
CA ARG A 131 13.55 -7.58 -8.37
C ARG A 131 13.43 -8.56 -7.20
N VAL A 132 12.84 -8.09 -6.10
CA VAL A 132 12.61 -8.89 -4.90
C VAL A 132 11.11 -9.01 -4.68
N GLU A 133 10.61 -10.24 -4.50
CA GLU A 133 9.22 -10.51 -4.16
C GLU A 133 9.14 -11.03 -2.72
N CYS A 134 8.34 -10.37 -1.87
CA CYS A 134 8.14 -10.80 -0.48
C CYS A 134 6.71 -11.28 -0.25
N TYR A 135 6.59 -12.41 0.44
CA TYR A 135 5.34 -13.11 0.70
C TYR A 135 5.05 -13.18 2.21
N ASP A 136 3.85 -12.81 2.58
CA ASP A 136 3.33 -12.88 3.95
C ASP A 136 1.97 -13.59 3.96
N ILE A 137 1.77 -14.50 4.91
CA ILE A 137 0.49 -15.16 5.15
C ILE A 137 -0.17 -14.51 6.35
N SER A 138 -1.35 -14.00 6.15
CA SER A 138 -2.11 -13.31 7.18
C SER A 138 -3.46 -13.96 7.42
N HIS A 139 -3.80 -14.17 8.71
CA HIS A 139 -5.09 -14.69 9.12
C HIS A 139 -6.10 -13.56 9.38
N THR A 140 -7.27 -13.65 8.76
CA THR A 140 -8.41 -12.82 9.14
C THR A 140 -9.23 -13.58 10.18
N GLN A 141 -9.45 -12.99 11.35
CA GLN A 141 -10.23 -13.60 12.43
C GLN A 141 -11.50 -14.27 11.87
N GLY A 142 -11.51 -15.57 11.90
CA GLY A 142 -12.68 -16.42 11.71
C GLY A 142 -12.67 -17.34 10.50
N THR A 143 -12.15 -17.02 9.28
CA THR A 143 -12.38 -17.93 8.16
C THR A 143 -11.50 -17.80 6.92
N TYR A 144 -10.72 -16.75 6.72
CA TYR A 144 -10.00 -16.62 5.45
C TYR A 144 -8.51 -16.27 5.67
N GLN A 145 -7.65 -17.15 5.17
CA GLN A 145 -6.23 -16.87 5.02
C GLN A 145 -6.01 -16.10 3.72
N VAL A 146 -5.13 -15.12 3.75
CA VAL A 146 -4.77 -14.31 2.59
C VAL A 146 -3.26 -14.25 2.50
N GLY A 147 -2.72 -14.71 1.37
CA GLY A 147 -1.33 -14.45 1.01
C GLY A 147 -1.21 -13.06 0.40
N SER A 148 -0.22 -12.31 0.82
CA SER A 148 0.16 -11.03 0.21
C SER A 148 1.52 -11.13 -0.44
N MET A 149 1.67 -10.54 -1.61
CA MET A 149 2.92 -10.40 -2.34
C MET A 149 3.20 -8.92 -2.53
N VAL A 150 4.32 -8.45 -2.02
CA VAL A 150 4.87 -7.13 -2.34
C VAL A 150 6.10 -7.28 -3.21
N VAL A 151 6.33 -6.28 -4.05
CA VAL A 151 7.42 -6.27 -5.02
C VAL A 151 8.27 -5.04 -4.80
N PHE A 152 9.57 -5.24 -4.72
CA PHE A 152 10.57 -4.18 -4.77
C PHE A 152 11.36 -4.31 -6.08
N GLU A 153 11.62 -3.20 -6.72
CA GLU A 153 12.45 -3.11 -7.92
C GLU A 153 13.47 -2.00 -7.70
N ASP A 154 14.73 -2.28 -7.98
CA ASP A 154 15.86 -1.37 -7.69
C ASP A 154 15.85 -0.86 -6.23
N GLY A 155 15.57 -1.75 -5.27
CA GLY A 155 15.48 -1.44 -3.85
C GLY A 155 14.31 -0.54 -3.44
N ALA A 156 13.30 -0.34 -4.30
CA ALA A 156 12.13 0.49 -4.01
C ALA A 156 10.79 -0.25 -4.21
N PRO A 157 9.75 0.11 -3.43
CA PRO A 157 8.43 -0.50 -3.55
C PRO A 157 7.79 -0.26 -4.92
N ARG A 158 7.44 -1.32 -5.65
CA ARG A 158 6.69 -1.28 -6.91
C ARG A 158 5.22 -1.65 -6.68
N LYS A 159 4.45 -0.72 -6.16
CA LYS A 159 3.06 -0.95 -5.70
C LYS A 159 2.10 -1.45 -6.79
N SER A 160 2.36 -1.15 -8.07
CA SER A 160 1.58 -1.67 -9.20
C SER A 160 1.59 -3.19 -9.28
N ASP A 161 2.66 -3.83 -8.79
CA ASP A 161 2.90 -5.25 -8.89
C ASP A 161 2.50 -6.04 -7.64
N TYR A 162 2.00 -5.36 -6.60
CA TYR A 162 1.49 -6.00 -5.39
C TYR A 162 0.27 -6.85 -5.68
N ARG A 163 0.20 -8.03 -5.09
CA ARG A 163 -0.92 -8.98 -5.26
C ARG A 163 -1.39 -9.56 -3.95
N ARG A 164 -2.63 -10.02 -3.98
CA ARG A 164 -3.26 -10.79 -2.91
C ARG A 164 -3.78 -12.08 -3.46
N PHE A 165 -3.59 -13.13 -2.69
CA PHE A 165 -4.05 -14.47 -3.00
C PHE A 165 -5.00 -14.90 -1.87
N THR A 166 -6.26 -15.15 -2.20
CA THR A 166 -7.16 -15.82 -1.25
C THR A 166 -6.74 -17.28 -1.19
N VAL A 167 -6.34 -17.74 -0.03
CA VAL A 167 -5.98 -19.13 0.21
C VAL A 167 -7.27 -19.94 0.28
N ARG A 168 -7.37 -20.98 -0.52
CA ARG A 168 -8.56 -21.84 -0.61
C ARG A 168 -8.40 -23.12 0.18
N GLY A 169 -7.18 -23.65 0.28
CA GLY A 169 -6.92 -24.99 0.80
C GLY A 169 -7.48 -26.08 -0.11
N GLN A 170 -7.24 -27.31 0.22
CA GLN A 170 -7.71 -28.47 -0.58
C GLN A 170 -9.23 -28.61 -0.59
N ASP A 171 -9.89 -28.26 0.52
CA ASP A 171 -11.35 -28.42 0.71
C ASP A 171 -12.14 -27.12 0.51
N GLY A 172 -11.50 -26.04 0.06
CA GLY A 172 -12.13 -24.72 -0.08
C GLY A 172 -12.32 -23.94 1.24
N ASN A 173 -11.90 -24.52 2.37
CA ASN A 173 -12.08 -23.95 3.71
C ASN A 173 -10.84 -23.20 4.26
N GLY A 174 -9.83 -22.99 3.43
CA GLY A 174 -8.52 -22.45 3.79
C GLY A 174 -7.48 -23.55 3.98
N ALA A 175 -6.21 -23.16 4.09
CA ALA A 175 -5.13 -24.10 4.34
C ALA A 175 -5.08 -24.50 5.82
N THR A 176 -4.53 -25.67 6.11
CA THR A 176 -4.41 -26.21 7.47
C THR A 176 -3.49 -25.38 8.36
N ASP A 177 -2.45 -24.79 7.75
CA ASP A 177 -1.45 -23.97 8.44
C ASP A 177 -0.79 -22.97 7.48
N ASP A 178 0.14 -22.16 7.99
CA ASP A 178 0.84 -21.13 7.20
C ASP A 178 1.77 -21.72 6.15
N THR A 179 2.30 -22.93 6.35
CA THR A 179 3.19 -23.57 5.37
C THR A 179 2.40 -24.09 4.18
N ALA A 180 1.24 -24.70 4.40
CA ALA A 180 0.32 -25.10 3.33
C ALA A 180 -0.23 -23.88 2.57
N ALA A 181 -0.54 -22.78 3.28
CA ALA A 181 -0.95 -21.53 2.66
C ALA A 181 0.17 -20.92 1.78
N MET A 182 1.40 -20.92 2.27
CA MET A 182 2.57 -20.44 1.52
C MET A 182 2.80 -21.27 0.28
N HIS A 183 2.71 -22.60 0.40
CA HIS A 183 2.81 -23.52 -0.73
C HIS A 183 1.77 -23.21 -1.81
N GLU A 184 0.49 -23.05 -1.45
CA GLU A 184 -0.57 -22.70 -2.40
C GLU A 184 -0.29 -21.37 -3.12
N VAL A 185 0.08 -20.33 -2.37
CA VAL A 185 0.33 -18.98 -2.90
C VAL A 185 1.47 -18.98 -3.91
N LEU A 186 2.59 -19.61 -3.55
CA LEU A 186 3.78 -19.69 -4.41
C LEU A 186 3.52 -20.57 -5.63
N THR A 187 2.83 -21.70 -5.48
CA THR A 187 2.43 -22.55 -6.60
C THR A 187 1.63 -21.73 -7.63
N ARG A 188 0.63 -20.99 -7.20
CA ARG A 188 -0.18 -20.14 -8.09
C ARG A 188 0.63 -19.04 -8.75
N ARG A 189 1.53 -18.41 -8.01
CA ARG A 189 2.41 -17.36 -8.55
C ARG A 189 3.36 -17.91 -9.62
N PHE A 190 4.04 -19.01 -9.30
CA PHE A 190 5.09 -19.53 -10.18
C PHE A 190 4.55 -20.35 -11.35
N LYS A 191 3.41 -21.04 -11.23
CA LYS A 191 2.68 -21.57 -12.40
C LYS A 191 2.34 -20.46 -13.38
N ARG A 192 1.93 -19.29 -12.87
CA ARG A 192 1.65 -18.13 -13.71
C ARG A 192 2.90 -17.55 -14.37
N LEU A 193 4.04 -17.59 -13.70
CA LEU A 193 5.32 -17.25 -14.31
C LEU A 193 5.64 -18.16 -15.51
N ILE A 194 5.51 -19.48 -15.31
CA ILE A 194 5.75 -20.47 -16.37
C ILE A 194 4.80 -20.23 -17.55
N ALA A 195 3.50 -20.02 -17.30
CA ALA A 195 2.51 -19.73 -18.34
C ALA A 195 2.82 -18.44 -19.12
N GLU A 196 3.20 -17.37 -18.41
CA GLU A 196 3.45 -16.07 -19.03
C GLU A 196 4.86 -15.92 -19.66
N GLN A 197 5.89 -16.60 -19.14
CA GLN A 197 7.24 -16.60 -19.74
C GLN A 197 7.42 -17.62 -20.83
N GLY A 198 6.78 -18.79 -20.67
CA GLY A 198 7.05 -19.95 -21.46
C GLY A 198 6.46 -19.88 -22.88
N GLN A 199 7.11 -20.59 -23.81
CA GLN A 199 6.58 -20.94 -25.11
C GLN A 199 6.54 -22.48 -25.17
N GLY A 200 5.47 -23.04 -25.71
CA GLY A 200 5.34 -24.48 -25.89
C GLY A 200 4.41 -25.18 -24.87
N GLU A 201 4.50 -26.52 -24.83
CA GLU A 201 3.56 -27.36 -24.09
C GLU A 201 3.53 -27.11 -22.57
N ALA A 202 4.66 -26.84 -21.94
CA ALA A 202 4.73 -26.58 -20.51
C ALA A 202 3.97 -25.30 -20.12
N ALA A 203 4.09 -24.23 -20.92
CA ALA A 203 3.37 -22.99 -20.70
C ALA A 203 1.87 -23.13 -20.95
N ALA A 204 1.50 -23.88 -22.01
CA ALA A 204 0.10 -24.16 -22.32
C ALA A 204 -0.56 -24.98 -21.20
N ARG A 205 0.12 -26.03 -20.72
CA ARG A 205 -0.35 -26.85 -19.60
C ARG A 205 -0.50 -26.05 -18.31
N ALA A 206 0.49 -25.19 -17.98
CA ALA A 206 0.40 -24.32 -16.80
C ALA A 206 -0.77 -23.32 -16.91
N ALA A 207 -1.06 -22.80 -18.11
CA ALA A 207 -2.20 -21.92 -18.35
C ALA A 207 -3.54 -22.64 -18.16
N GLU A 208 -3.67 -23.87 -18.69
CA GLU A 208 -4.85 -24.73 -18.53
C GLU A 208 -5.10 -25.06 -17.05
N GLU A 209 -4.06 -25.49 -16.33
CA GLU A 209 -4.16 -25.79 -14.89
C GLU A 209 -4.59 -24.57 -14.05
N ILE A 210 -4.21 -23.35 -14.45
CA ILE A 210 -4.66 -22.12 -13.79
C ILE A 210 -6.12 -21.84 -14.14
N GLU A 211 -6.52 -22.00 -15.40
CA GLU A 211 -7.89 -21.80 -15.84
C GLU A 211 -8.83 -22.74 -15.11
N ASP A 212 -8.49 -24.02 -15.01
CA ASP A 212 -9.26 -25.03 -14.29
C ASP A 212 -9.36 -24.72 -12.78
N ALA A 213 -8.27 -24.27 -12.17
CA ALA A 213 -8.22 -23.99 -10.74
C ALA A 213 -8.85 -22.66 -10.35
N GLU A 214 -8.71 -21.62 -11.17
CA GLU A 214 -9.09 -20.24 -10.85
C GLU A 214 -10.33 -19.74 -11.61
N GLY A 215 -10.73 -20.42 -12.70
CA GLY A 215 -11.79 -19.98 -13.60
C GLY A 215 -11.42 -18.72 -14.38
N ILE A 216 -10.13 -18.46 -14.55
CA ILE A 216 -9.59 -17.28 -15.24
C ILE A 216 -8.71 -17.77 -16.38
N ALA A 217 -9.10 -17.51 -17.62
CA ALA A 217 -8.27 -17.80 -18.78
C ALA A 217 -6.95 -17.02 -18.70
N VAL A 218 -5.85 -17.74 -18.76
CA VAL A 218 -4.49 -17.18 -18.78
C VAL A 218 -3.89 -17.43 -20.15
N ALA A 219 -3.77 -16.38 -20.95
CA ALA A 219 -3.08 -16.50 -22.23
C ALA A 219 -1.58 -16.68 -22.01
N SER A 220 -0.96 -17.58 -22.76
CA SER A 220 0.49 -17.82 -22.74
C SER A 220 1.29 -16.68 -23.39
N GLY A 221 2.57 -16.54 -22.98
CA GLY A 221 3.50 -15.59 -23.54
C GLY A 221 3.68 -14.29 -22.73
N PRO A 222 4.87 -13.66 -22.85
CA PRO A 222 5.28 -12.54 -21.97
C PRO A 222 4.61 -11.20 -22.28
N ILE A 223 4.03 -11.07 -23.48
CA ILE A 223 3.40 -9.82 -23.94
C ILE A 223 1.92 -10.05 -24.10
N ASP A 224 1.14 -9.12 -23.57
CA ASP A 224 -0.29 -9.06 -23.78
C ASP A 224 -0.59 -8.60 -25.21
N PRO A 225 -1.25 -9.42 -26.05
CA PRO A 225 -1.47 -9.10 -27.46
C PRO A 225 -2.44 -7.94 -27.69
N GLU A 226 -3.32 -7.64 -26.73
CA GLU A 226 -4.29 -6.54 -26.85
C GLU A 226 -3.66 -5.19 -26.48
N THR A 227 -2.82 -5.18 -25.44
CA THR A 227 -2.24 -3.94 -24.92
C THR A 227 -0.81 -3.69 -25.35
N GLY A 228 -0.10 -4.69 -25.90
CA GLY A 228 1.30 -4.65 -26.26
C GLY A 228 2.27 -4.50 -25.06
N LYS A 229 1.75 -4.65 -23.84
CA LYS A 229 2.54 -4.51 -22.60
C LYS A 229 2.97 -5.86 -22.08
N ALA A 230 4.14 -5.88 -21.44
CA ALA A 230 4.59 -7.05 -20.72
C ALA A 230 3.60 -7.46 -19.63
N ARG A 231 3.31 -8.76 -19.54
CA ARG A 231 2.46 -9.32 -18.50
C ARG A 231 3.19 -9.22 -17.16
N ARG A 232 2.44 -8.98 -16.11
CA ARG A 232 3.02 -8.62 -14.80
C ARG A 232 3.72 -9.78 -14.10
N PHE A 233 3.30 -11.01 -14.37
CA PHE A 233 3.90 -12.21 -13.80
C PHE A 233 5.00 -12.83 -14.67
N SER A 234 5.26 -12.28 -15.86
CA SER A 234 6.31 -12.74 -16.75
C SER A 234 7.74 -12.42 -16.28
N TYR A 235 7.88 -11.56 -15.26
CA TYR A 235 9.18 -11.25 -14.68
C TYR A 235 9.51 -12.21 -13.54
N ALA A 236 10.60 -12.98 -13.71
CA ALA A 236 11.15 -13.77 -12.62
C ALA A 236 11.77 -12.83 -11.56
N PRO A 237 11.54 -13.07 -10.26
CA PRO A 237 12.29 -12.36 -9.22
C PRO A 237 13.74 -12.81 -9.18
N GLY A 238 14.65 -11.89 -8.86
CA GLY A 238 16.05 -12.22 -8.52
C GLY A 238 16.19 -12.76 -7.09
N LEU A 239 15.15 -12.55 -6.25
CA LEU A 239 15.09 -13.07 -4.88
C LEU A 239 13.66 -13.21 -4.43
N VAL A 240 13.32 -14.35 -3.84
CA VAL A 240 12.07 -14.59 -3.11
C VAL A 240 12.34 -14.46 -1.62
N VAL A 241 11.51 -13.71 -0.92
CA VAL A 241 11.54 -13.56 0.54
C VAL A 241 10.22 -14.03 1.12
N VAL A 242 10.25 -14.91 2.12
CA VAL A 242 9.07 -15.30 2.88
C VAL A 242 9.13 -14.71 4.29
N ASP A 243 8.04 -14.10 4.75
CA ASP A 243 7.93 -13.61 6.13
C ASP A 243 7.71 -14.80 7.08
N GLY A 244 8.80 -15.39 7.48
CA GLY A 244 8.79 -16.60 8.32
C GLY A 244 10.17 -17.22 8.51
N GLY A 245 10.25 -18.25 9.32
CA GLY A 245 11.47 -19.00 9.57
C GLY A 245 11.61 -20.23 8.66
N LEU A 246 12.46 -21.14 9.07
CA LEU A 246 12.83 -22.34 8.31
C LEU A 246 11.64 -23.18 7.79
N PRO A 247 10.52 -23.38 8.55
CA PRO A 247 9.38 -24.14 8.01
C PRO A 247 8.75 -23.50 6.77
N GLN A 248 8.60 -22.19 6.74
CA GLN A 248 8.06 -21.45 5.59
C GLN A 248 9.05 -21.45 4.41
N VAL A 249 10.36 -21.33 4.70
CA VAL A 249 11.43 -21.46 3.70
C VAL A 249 11.39 -22.83 3.03
N ASN A 250 11.29 -23.89 3.81
CA ASN A 250 11.25 -25.26 3.28
C ASN A 250 9.99 -25.50 2.42
N ALA A 251 8.84 -25.01 2.86
CA ALA A 251 7.60 -25.08 2.06
C ALA A 251 7.74 -24.32 0.75
N ALA A 252 8.34 -23.14 0.77
CA ALA A 252 8.61 -22.35 -0.44
C ALA A 252 9.61 -23.04 -1.37
N ARG A 253 10.68 -23.64 -0.82
CA ARG A 253 11.68 -24.38 -1.60
C ARG A 253 11.06 -25.58 -2.30
N SER A 254 10.22 -26.37 -1.60
CA SER A 254 9.50 -27.50 -2.20
C SER A 254 8.72 -27.09 -3.45
N VAL A 255 8.00 -25.95 -3.41
CA VAL A 255 7.27 -25.44 -4.58
C VAL A 255 8.20 -25.10 -5.75
N LEU A 256 9.30 -24.41 -5.47
CA LEU A 256 10.24 -24.03 -6.54
C LEU A 256 10.89 -25.28 -7.18
N ASP A 257 11.23 -26.28 -6.36
CA ASP A 257 11.78 -27.57 -6.84
C ASP A 257 10.75 -28.35 -7.66
N GLU A 258 9.50 -28.46 -7.17
CA GLU A 258 8.39 -29.12 -7.89
C GLU A 258 8.10 -28.50 -9.26
N LEU A 259 8.29 -27.19 -9.38
CA LEU A 259 8.07 -26.44 -10.62
C LEU A 259 9.32 -26.29 -11.49
N GLY A 260 10.47 -26.78 -11.01
CA GLY A 260 11.74 -26.69 -11.72
C GLY A 260 12.24 -25.23 -11.86
N ILE A 261 11.98 -24.39 -10.86
CA ILE A 261 12.34 -22.96 -10.86
C ILE A 261 13.57 -22.73 -9.98
N ASP A 262 14.63 -22.23 -10.61
CA ASP A 262 15.84 -21.85 -9.91
C ASP A 262 15.84 -20.35 -9.61
N VAL A 263 15.33 -19.99 -8.43
CA VAL A 263 15.30 -18.63 -7.90
C VAL A 263 15.81 -18.65 -6.46
N PRO A 264 16.73 -17.73 -6.10
CA PRO A 264 17.16 -17.58 -4.71
C PRO A 264 15.99 -17.33 -3.76
N LEU A 265 16.03 -17.97 -2.60
CA LEU A 265 14.96 -17.94 -1.61
C LEU A 265 15.52 -17.72 -0.21
N ILE A 266 14.92 -16.81 0.54
CA ILE A 266 15.21 -16.62 1.96
C ILE A 266 13.93 -16.51 2.80
N GLY A 267 14.03 -16.80 4.07
CA GLY A 267 13.05 -16.45 5.08
C GLY A 267 13.55 -15.34 5.99
N LEU A 268 12.68 -14.44 6.41
CA LEU A 268 12.99 -13.39 7.37
C LEU A 268 12.20 -13.62 8.65
N ALA A 269 12.87 -14.10 9.70
CA ALA A 269 12.22 -14.40 10.98
C ALA A 269 11.96 -13.10 11.78
N LYS A 270 10.80 -13.02 12.46
CA LYS A 270 10.37 -11.84 13.23
C LYS A 270 11.25 -11.52 14.44
N ARG A 271 11.81 -12.55 15.08
CA ARG A 271 12.71 -12.39 16.22
C ARG A 271 14.14 -12.38 15.71
N LEU A 272 14.95 -11.42 16.16
CA LEU A 272 16.38 -11.30 15.87
C LEU A 272 16.73 -10.96 14.41
N GLU A 273 15.74 -10.79 13.54
CA GLU A 273 15.96 -10.45 12.11
C GLU A 273 16.89 -11.47 11.41
N GLU A 274 16.72 -12.72 11.76
CA GLU A 274 17.47 -13.85 11.20
C GLU A 274 17.03 -14.11 9.76
N VAL A 275 18.02 -14.20 8.88
CA VAL A 275 17.83 -14.56 7.47
C VAL A 275 18.09 -16.05 7.29
N TRP A 276 17.03 -16.80 7.02
CA TRP A 276 17.11 -18.25 6.84
C TRP A 276 17.21 -18.62 5.36
N MET A 277 18.17 -19.47 5.02
CA MET A 277 18.36 -20.02 3.68
C MET A 277 17.92 -21.49 3.63
N PRO A 278 17.44 -21.98 2.47
CA PRO A 278 17.09 -23.38 2.32
C PRO A 278 18.31 -24.28 2.53
N GLY A 279 18.16 -25.34 3.36
CA GLY A 279 19.22 -26.31 3.58
C GLY A 279 20.30 -25.90 4.57
N GLU A 280 20.28 -24.67 5.07
CA GLU A 280 21.24 -24.18 6.05
C GLU A 280 20.80 -24.49 7.48
N GLU A 281 21.73 -24.92 8.33
CA GLU A 281 21.50 -25.21 9.74
C GLU A 281 21.41 -23.94 10.58
N PHE A 282 22.09 -22.86 10.16
CA PHE A 282 22.18 -21.60 10.87
C PHE A 282 21.72 -20.44 10.00
N PRO A 283 21.08 -19.42 10.58
CA PRO A 283 20.68 -18.24 9.85
C PRO A 283 21.87 -17.33 9.55
N VAL A 284 21.80 -16.59 8.46
CA VAL A 284 22.69 -15.47 8.17
C VAL A 284 22.28 -14.28 9.04
N ILE A 285 23.23 -13.72 9.76
CA ILE A 285 23.03 -12.55 10.62
C ILE A 285 23.69 -11.33 9.98
N LEU A 286 22.87 -10.39 9.53
CA LEU A 286 23.36 -9.14 8.99
C LEU A 286 23.67 -8.12 10.12
N PRO A 287 24.72 -7.31 9.98
CA PRO A 287 25.00 -6.23 10.92
C PRO A 287 23.82 -5.29 11.06
N ARG A 288 23.55 -4.78 12.27
CA ARG A 288 22.41 -3.88 12.54
C ARG A 288 22.46 -2.56 11.76
N THR A 289 23.65 -2.15 11.31
CA THR A 289 23.86 -0.93 10.51
C THR A 289 23.88 -1.21 9.00
N SER A 290 23.65 -2.47 8.60
CA SER A 290 23.70 -2.93 7.22
C SER A 290 22.59 -2.30 6.39
N PRO A 291 22.89 -1.67 5.25
CA PRO A 291 21.92 -1.25 4.25
C PRO A 291 21.03 -2.40 3.76
N ALA A 292 21.58 -3.61 3.60
CA ALA A 292 20.84 -4.81 3.22
C ALA A 292 19.79 -5.18 4.26
N LEU A 293 20.14 -5.12 5.56
CA LEU A 293 19.19 -5.37 6.64
C LEU A 293 18.04 -4.35 6.62
N TYR A 294 18.33 -3.07 6.45
CA TYR A 294 17.30 -2.03 6.33
C TYR A 294 16.38 -2.25 5.14
N LEU A 295 16.92 -2.73 4.01
CA LEU A 295 16.12 -3.09 2.84
C LEU A 295 15.16 -4.25 3.15
N LEU A 296 15.64 -5.32 3.79
CA LEU A 296 14.82 -6.46 4.19
C LEU A 296 13.75 -6.08 5.23
N GLN A 297 14.09 -5.26 6.22
CA GLN A 297 13.14 -4.72 7.18
C GLN A 297 12.05 -3.90 6.47
N HIS A 298 12.43 -3.02 5.55
CA HIS A 298 11.48 -2.22 4.78
C HIS A 298 10.55 -3.11 3.93
N LEU A 299 11.10 -4.15 3.30
CA LEU A 299 10.35 -5.12 2.52
C LEU A 299 9.30 -5.85 3.38
N ARG A 300 9.70 -6.35 4.56
CA ARG A 300 8.82 -7.00 5.54
C ARG A 300 7.73 -6.06 6.04
N ASP A 301 8.12 -4.85 6.47
CA ASP A 301 7.18 -3.87 7.01
C ASP A 301 6.14 -3.46 5.96
N GLU A 302 6.55 -3.34 4.69
CA GLU A 302 5.65 -3.05 3.58
C GLU A 302 4.70 -4.22 3.28
N SER A 303 5.18 -5.47 3.38
CA SER A 303 4.35 -6.67 3.24
C SER A 303 3.28 -6.72 4.33
N HIS A 304 3.69 -6.54 5.58
CA HIS A 304 2.78 -6.45 6.73
C HIS A 304 1.77 -5.30 6.59
N ARG A 305 2.23 -4.11 6.19
CA ARG A 305 1.36 -2.95 5.96
C ARG A 305 0.33 -3.22 4.87
N PHE A 306 0.74 -3.88 3.79
CA PHE A 306 -0.15 -4.23 2.69
C PHE A 306 -1.21 -5.24 3.11
N ALA A 307 -0.83 -6.27 3.87
CA ALA A 307 -1.72 -7.26 4.45
C ALA A 307 -2.77 -6.61 5.38
N ILE A 308 -2.32 -5.81 6.37
CA ILE A 308 -3.20 -5.16 7.36
C ILE A 308 -4.18 -4.19 6.69
N THR A 309 -3.76 -3.45 5.67
CA THR A 309 -4.64 -2.50 4.97
C THR A 309 -5.84 -3.20 4.34
N HIS A 310 -5.65 -4.42 3.84
CA HIS A 310 -6.75 -5.21 3.30
C HIS A 310 -7.71 -5.70 4.38
N HIS A 311 -7.19 -6.18 5.51
CA HIS A 311 -8.02 -6.60 6.63
C HIS A 311 -8.91 -5.46 7.13
N ARG A 312 -8.37 -4.25 7.24
CA ARG A 312 -9.14 -3.06 7.61
C ARG A 312 -10.25 -2.74 6.59
N LYS A 313 -9.94 -2.77 5.29
CA LYS A 313 -10.94 -2.55 4.23
C LYS A 313 -12.03 -3.62 4.22
N LYS A 314 -11.65 -4.90 4.34
CA LYS A 314 -12.61 -6.02 4.36
C LYS A 314 -13.48 -5.99 5.62
N ARG A 315 -12.90 -5.68 6.78
CA ARG A 315 -13.63 -5.50 8.04
C ARG A 315 -14.59 -4.33 7.95
N SER A 316 -14.16 -3.17 7.46
CA SER A 316 -15.00 -1.99 7.26
C SER A 316 -16.14 -2.30 6.28
N ALA A 317 -15.88 -2.98 5.17
CA ALA A 317 -16.90 -3.40 4.21
C ALA A 317 -17.87 -4.44 4.81
N GLY A 318 -17.37 -5.38 5.61
CA GLY A 318 -18.18 -6.35 6.35
C GLY A 318 -19.09 -5.71 7.38
N MET A 319 -18.56 -4.82 8.21
CA MET A 319 -19.35 -4.04 9.18
C MET A 319 -20.39 -3.15 8.47
N THR A 320 -20.01 -2.49 7.38
CA THR A 320 -20.91 -1.67 6.58
C THR A 320 -22.06 -2.49 6.01
N ARG A 321 -21.77 -3.69 5.51
CA ARG A 321 -22.76 -4.61 4.97
C ARG A 321 -23.67 -5.14 6.10
N SER A 322 -23.10 -5.58 7.22
CA SER A 322 -23.83 -6.08 8.37
C SER A 322 -24.84 -5.06 8.95
N VAL A 323 -24.46 -3.79 9.02
CA VAL A 323 -25.38 -2.72 9.48
C VAL A 323 -26.52 -2.47 8.50
N LEU A 324 -26.30 -2.65 7.19
CA LEU A 324 -27.35 -2.48 6.17
C LEU A 324 -28.18 -3.76 5.97
N ASP A 325 -27.62 -4.95 6.26
CA ASP A 325 -28.32 -6.23 6.17
C ASP A 325 -29.52 -6.32 7.16
N GLY A 326 -29.43 -5.60 8.29
CA GLY A 326 -30.52 -5.50 9.25
C GLY A 326 -31.71 -4.65 8.80
N VAL A 327 -31.64 -3.95 7.66
CA VAL A 327 -32.71 -3.07 7.20
C VAL A 327 -33.75 -3.87 6.41
N PRO A 328 -35.01 -4.00 6.89
CA PRO A 328 -36.06 -4.71 6.16
C PRO A 328 -36.31 -4.11 4.78
N GLY A 329 -36.35 -4.96 3.76
CA GLY A 329 -36.61 -4.54 2.38
C GLY A 329 -35.40 -3.96 1.61
N LEU A 330 -34.24 -3.87 2.23
CA LEU A 330 -33.00 -3.39 1.61
C LEU A 330 -32.14 -4.58 1.13
N GLY A 331 -32.44 -5.12 -0.03
CA GLY A 331 -31.68 -6.23 -0.61
C GLY A 331 -30.28 -5.81 -1.11
N PRO A 332 -29.39 -6.81 -1.44
CA PRO A 332 -27.98 -6.57 -1.78
C PRO A 332 -27.77 -5.58 -2.93
N ALA A 333 -28.60 -5.62 -3.97
CA ALA A 333 -28.51 -4.72 -5.11
C ALA A 333 -28.75 -3.25 -4.73
N ARG A 334 -29.74 -2.98 -3.84
CA ARG A 334 -30.06 -1.65 -3.35
C ARG A 334 -29.01 -1.15 -2.37
N GLN A 335 -28.45 -2.03 -1.52
CA GLN A 335 -27.30 -1.70 -0.65
C GLN A 335 -26.09 -1.25 -1.46
N ALA A 336 -25.75 -2.01 -2.53
CA ALA A 336 -24.64 -1.66 -3.41
C ALA A 336 -24.87 -0.32 -4.13
N ALA A 337 -26.10 -0.05 -4.58
CA ALA A 337 -26.45 1.22 -5.21
C ALA A 337 -26.33 2.39 -4.21
N LEU A 338 -26.83 2.20 -2.98
CA LEU A 338 -26.75 3.20 -1.90
C LEU A 338 -25.30 3.53 -1.52
N LEU A 339 -24.48 2.50 -1.35
CA LEU A 339 -23.07 2.69 -1.01
C LEU A 339 -22.25 3.32 -2.17
N ARG A 340 -22.63 3.06 -3.41
CA ARG A 340 -22.01 3.70 -4.57
C ARG A 340 -22.34 5.20 -4.63
N GLU A 341 -23.58 5.59 -4.31
CA GLU A 341 -24.02 7.00 -4.33
C GLU A 341 -23.43 7.79 -3.18
N PHE A 342 -23.55 7.28 -1.96
CA PHE A 342 -23.15 8.01 -0.74
C PHE A 342 -21.70 7.71 -0.28
N GLY A 343 -21.06 6.67 -0.77
CA GLY A 343 -19.69 6.28 -0.43
C GLY A 343 -19.49 5.69 0.97
N SER A 344 -20.35 5.98 1.94
CA SER A 344 -20.25 5.44 3.31
C SER A 344 -21.57 5.44 4.07
N VAL A 345 -21.74 4.51 5.04
CA VAL A 345 -22.89 4.48 5.96
C VAL A 345 -23.03 5.78 6.76
N LYS A 346 -21.91 6.42 7.12
CA LYS A 346 -21.92 7.72 7.81
C LYS A 346 -22.62 8.80 6.99
N ARG A 347 -22.33 8.87 5.68
CA ARG A 347 -23.00 9.84 4.78
C ARG A 347 -24.47 9.49 4.57
N ILE A 348 -24.81 8.19 4.44
CA ILE A 348 -26.21 7.76 4.36
C ILE A 348 -26.99 8.18 5.62
N ARG A 349 -26.39 8.03 6.80
CA ARG A 349 -27.00 8.43 8.09
C ARG A 349 -27.26 9.93 8.18
N GLN A 350 -26.46 10.75 7.53
CA GLN A 350 -26.55 12.21 7.51
C GLN A 350 -27.41 12.76 6.36
N ALA A 351 -27.80 11.91 5.41
CA ALA A 351 -28.60 12.29 4.26
C ALA A 351 -30.07 12.48 4.64
N GLU A 352 -30.80 13.28 3.86
CA GLU A 352 -32.24 13.44 3.98
C GLU A 352 -32.97 12.32 3.21
N VAL A 353 -34.26 12.11 3.54
CA VAL A 353 -35.08 11.08 2.87
C VAL A 353 -35.10 11.30 1.37
N ASP A 354 -35.19 12.56 0.93
CA ASP A 354 -35.24 12.93 -0.49
C ASP A 354 -33.95 12.59 -1.24
N ASP A 355 -32.79 12.70 -0.59
CA ASP A 355 -31.52 12.31 -1.20
C ASP A 355 -31.42 10.79 -1.41
N ILE A 356 -31.88 10.03 -0.44
CA ILE A 356 -31.88 8.56 -0.50
C ILE A 356 -32.86 8.05 -1.56
N THR A 357 -33.98 8.72 -1.77
CA THR A 357 -34.96 8.35 -2.82
C THR A 357 -34.46 8.55 -4.24
N ARG A 358 -33.40 9.34 -4.46
CA ARG A 358 -32.72 9.47 -5.77
C ARG A 358 -32.03 8.18 -6.21
N VAL A 359 -31.76 7.28 -5.27
CA VAL A 359 -31.13 5.98 -5.58
C VAL A 359 -32.19 5.06 -6.20
N LYS A 360 -31.91 4.56 -7.42
CA LYS A 360 -32.84 3.72 -8.16
C LYS A 360 -33.31 2.51 -7.33
N GLY A 361 -34.62 2.38 -7.17
CA GLY A 361 -35.27 1.28 -6.47
C GLY A 361 -35.49 1.51 -4.96
N ILE A 362 -35.25 2.73 -4.46
CA ILE A 362 -35.54 3.14 -3.07
C ILE A 362 -36.64 4.19 -3.09
N GLY A 363 -37.80 3.83 -2.55
CA GLY A 363 -38.91 4.77 -2.35
C GLY A 363 -38.89 5.44 -0.97
N PRO A 364 -39.76 6.45 -0.73
CA PRO A 364 -39.75 7.22 0.53
C PRO A 364 -39.93 6.36 1.79
N ALA A 365 -40.79 5.35 1.74
CA ALA A 365 -41.02 4.46 2.88
C ALA A 365 -39.76 3.67 3.26
N LEU A 366 -39.03 3.13 2.25
CA LEU A 366 -37.77 2.40 2.47
C LEU A 366 -36.65 3.34 2.91
N ALA A 367 -36.59 4.56 2.36
CA ALA A 367 -35.62 5.58 2.78
C ALA A 367 -35.81 5.96 4.27
N GLY A 368 -37.03 6.13 4.71
CA GLY A 368 -37.35 6.35 6.12
C GLY A 368 -36.94 5.17 7.02
N THR A 369 -37.20 3.94 6.58
CA THR A 369 -36.79 2.72 7.31
C THR A 369 -35.25 2.61 7.40
N ILE A 370 -34.53 2.93 6.34
CA ILE A 370 -33.06 2.96 6.34
C ILE A 370 -32.52 3.94 7.38
N LEU A 371 -33.02 5.18 7.37
CA LEU A 371 -32.57 6.21 8.30
C LEU A 371 -32.93 5.88 9.75
N ALA A 372 -34.14 5.36 10.00
CA ALA A 372 -34.58 4.94 11.33
C ALA A 372 -33.67 3.82 11.88
N HIS A 373 -33.37 2.80 11.06
CA HIS A 373 -32.49 1.71 11.44
C HIS A 373 -31.04 2.18 11.71
N LEU A 374 -30.49 3.00 10.82
CA LEU A 374 -29.12 3.52 10.96
C LEU A 374 -28.94 4.47 12.14
N ASN A 375 -30.00 5.18 12.56
CA ASN A 375 -30.00 6.11 13.69
C ASN A 375 -30.44 5.48 15.00
N SER A 376 -30.80 4.19 15.03
CA SER A 376 -31.14 3.48 16.25
C SER A 376 -29.95 3.44 17.22
N PRO A 377 -30.21 3.44 18.55
CA PRO A 377 -29.15 3.41 19.57
C PRO A 377 -28.18 2.23 19.43
N GLU A 378 -28.68 1.09 18.96
CA GLU A 378 -27.90 -0.14 18.76
C GLU A 378 -26.86 -0.04 17.64
N ASN A 379 -27.07 0.83 16.67
CA ASN A 379 -26.21 1.02 15.49
C ASN A 379 -25.34 2.30 15.57
N LYS A 380 -25.32 2.99 16.72
CA LYS A 380 -24.53 4.23 16.92
C LYS A 380 -23.08 3.99 17.42
N GLN A 381 -22.62 2.73 17.52
CA GLN A 381 -21.24 2.43 17.92
C GLN A 381 -20.24 2.56 16.77
#